data_12521b78374da4711213a3e7ea05f26e
#
_entry.id   12521b78374da4711213a3e7ea05f26e
#
_cell.length_a   1.000
_cell.length_b   1.000
_cell.length_c   1.000
_cell.angle_alpha   90.00
_cell.angle_beta   90.00
_cell.angle_gamma   90.00
#
_symmetry.space_group_name_H-M   'P 1'
#
loop_
_entity.id
_entity.type
_entity.pdbx_description
1 polymer ?
#
loop_
_entity_poly.entity_id
_entity_poly.type
_entity_poly.pdbx_seq_one_letter_code
_entity_poly.pdbx_strand_id
1 'polypeptide(L)'
;MNALELLLERQSDSKLTTPGPTSEQLEIIKQAALRAPDHAALKPWQFILVEGEAREKLGEIYYQAALKNNADEKTLERAKELPLRAPLIIICIAKYKPHAKVPRIEQVQSAGCAVMAMQQAAFAQGLAG
;
A
#
# COMPACT_ATOMS: atom_id res chain seq x y z
N MET A 1 -22.50 5.96 0.20
CA MET A 1 -21.74 5.91 -1.09
C MET A 1 -22.09 4.65 -1.82
N ASN A 2 -22.53 4.78 -3.05
CA ASN A 2 -22.78 3.62 -3.90
C ASN A 2 -21.51 3.25 -4.70
N ALA A 3 -21.54 2.12 -5.43
CA ALA A 3 -20.37 1.62 -6.13
C ALA A 3 -19.88 2.55 -7.25
N LEU A 4 -20.78 3.24 -7.94
CA LEU A 4 -20.40 4.17 -9.01
C LEU A 4 -19.75 5.43 -8.43
N GLU A 5 -20.30 5.98 -7.36
CA GLU A 5 -19.70 7.10 -6.64
C GLU A 5 -18.27 6.74 -6.18
N LEU A 6 -18.08 5.57 -5.58
CA LEU A 6 -16.76 5.10 -5.19
C LEU A 6 -15.77 5.10 -6.35
N LEU A 7 -16.16 4.52 -7.49
CA LEU A 7 -15.28 4.41 -8.66
C LEU A 7 -14.93 5.75 -9.29
N LEU A 8 -15.86 6.71 -9.25
CA LEU A 8 -15.69 8.02 -9.87
C LEU A 8 -15.04 9.06 -8.95
N GLU A 9 -15.20 8.92 -7.63
CA GLU A 9 -14.76 9.92 -6.65
C GLU A 9 -13.49 9.54 -5.89
N ARG A 10 -13.11 8.25 -5.86
CA ARG A 10 -11.91 7.83 -5.17
C ARG A 10 -10.68 8.59 -5.68
N GLN A 11 -10.01 9.23 -4.78
CA GLN A 11 -8.76 9.95 -5.05
C GLN A 11 -7.71 9.63 -3.99
N SER A 12 -6.46 9.92 -4.29
CA SER A 12 -5.36 9.85 -3.34
C SER A 12 -5.19 11.18 -2.61
N ASP A 13 -4.79 11.12 -1.35
CA ASP A 13 -4.49 12.30 -0.53
C ASP A 13 -3.08 12.19 0.05
N SER A 14 -2.32 13.26 -0.05
CA SER A 14 -0.96 13.34 0.49
C SER A 14 -0.91 13.85 1.93
N LYS A 15 -2.01 14.39 2.45
CA LYS A 15 -2.11 14.95 3.80
C LYS A 15 -2.98 14.05 4.66
N LEU A 16 -2.35 13.10 5.33
CA LEU A 16 -3.03 12.14 6.18
C LEU A 16 -2.95 12.55 7.65
N THR A 17 -3.96 12.15 8.42
CA THR A 17 -4.08 12.45 9.84
C THR A 17 -4.40 11.18 10.63
N THR A 18 -4.31 11.27 11.94
CA THR A 18 -4.82 10.24 12.86
C THR A 18 -6.33 10.47 13.13
N PRO A 19 -7.06 9.42 13.53
CA PRO A 19 -6.61 8.04 13.73
C PRO A 19 -6.45 7.26 12.44
N GLY A 20 -5.70 6.18 12.49
CA GLY A 20 -5.68 5.16 11.44
C GLY A 20 -6.98 4.34 11.42
N PRO A 21 -7.07 3.33 10.55
CA PRO A 21 -8.24 2.46 10.48
C PRO A 21 -8.47 1.70 11.79
N THR A 22 -9.72 1.45 12.13
CA THR A 22 -10.06 0.51 13.20
C THR A 22 -9.71 -0.91 12.77
N SER A 23 -9.73 -1.87 13.70
CA SER A 23 -9.50 -3.28 13.38
C SER A 23 -10.50 -3.81 12.35
N GLU A 24 -11.76 -3.43 12.48
CA GLU A 24 -12.83 -3.81 11.56
C GLU A 24 -12.62 -3.20 10.16
N GLN A 25 -12.26 -1.93 10.10
CA GLN A 25 -11.96 -1.25 8.84
C GLN A 25 -10.75 -1.88 8.14
N LEU A 26 -9.70 -2.17 8.90
CA LEU A 26 -8.50 -2.82 8.37
C LEU A 26 -8.80 -4.23 7.84
N GLU A 27 -9.65 -4.99 8.52
CA GLU A 27 -10.04 -6.31 8.05
C GLU A 27 -10.79 -6.24 6.71
N ILE A 28 -11.68 -5.27 6.52
CA ILE A 28 -12.36 -5.04 5.25
C ILE A 28 -11.35 -4.71 4.15
N ILE A 29 -10.37 -3.85 4.44
CA ILE A 29 -9.29 -3.50 3.49
C ILE A 29 -8.51 -4.75 3.07
N LYS A 30 -8.15 -5.61 4.03
CA LYS A 30 -7.44 -6.86 3.74
C LYS A 30 -8.28 -7.81 2.87
N GLN A 31 -9.55 -7.98 3.20
CA GLN A 31 -10.45 -8.83 2.42
C GLN A 31 -10.64 -8.31 1.00
N ALA A 32 -10.74 -7.01 0.83
CA ALA A 32 -10.84 -6.40 -0.49
C ALA A 32 -9.60 -6.69 -1.36
N ALA A 33 -8.41 -6.64 -0.80
CA ALA A 33 -7.17 -6.98 -1.51
C ALA A 33 -7.21 -8.40 -2.10
N LEU A 34 -7.78 -9.35 -1.35
CA LEU A 34 -7.86 -10.75 -1.77
C LEU A 34 -8.89 -11.02 -2.88
N ARG A 35 -9.69 -10.00 -3.25
CA ARG A 35 -10.64 -10.09 -4.38
C ARG A 35 -10.02 -9.69 -5.72
N ALA A 36 -8.75 -9.28 -5.73
CA ALA A 36 -8.05 -8.95 -6.97
C ALA A 36 -8.06 -10.14 -7.96
N PRO A 37 -8.15 -9.87 -9.27
CA PRO A 37 -8.01 -10.92 -10.29
C PRO A 37 -6.69 -11.66 -10.12
N ASP A 38 -6.75 -12.99 -10.10
CA ASP A 38 -5.60 -13.85 -9.80
C ASP A 38 -5.64 -15.11 -10.65
N HIS A 39 -4.99 -15.06 -11.80
CA HIS A 39 -4.93 -16.16 -12.74
C HIS A 39 -4.22 -17.38 -12.10
N ALA A 40 -4.87 -18.52 -12.13
CA ALA A 40 -4.43 -19.77 -11.51
C ALA A 40 -4.31 -19.73 -9.97
N ALA A 41 -4.94 -18.77 -9.31
CA ALA A 41 -4.96 -18.64 -7.86
C ALA A 41 -3.54 -18.69 -7.22
N LEU A 42 -2.59 -18.03 -7.85
CA LEU A 42 -1.20 -18.01 -7.42
C LEU A 42 -0.95 -17.13 -6.19
N LYS A 43 -1.86 -16.19 -5.89
CA LYS A 43 -1.70 -15.20 -4.81
C LYS A 43 -0.33 -14.53 -4.87
N PRO A 44 -0.03 -13.77 -5.97
CA PRO A 44 1.31 -13.26 -6.25
C PRO A 44 1.62 -11.98 -5.47
N TRP A 45 1.27 -11.95 -4.21
CA TRP A 45 1.43 -10.79 -3.33
C TRP A 45 1.78 -11.20 -1.91
N GLN A 46 2.39 -10.26 -1.21
CA GLN A 46 2.59 -10.28 0.22
C GLN A 46 2.37 -8.86 0.74
N PHE A 47 1.70 -8.72 1.87
CA PHE A 47 1.44 -7.43 2.50
C PHE A 47 2.18 -7.33 3.82
N ILE A 48 2.81 -6.16 4.06
CA ILE A 48 3.47 -5.85 5.32
C ILE A 48 2.77 -4.62 5.90
N LEU A 49 2.29 -4.74 7.12
CA LEU A 49 1.71 -3.62 7.87
C LEU A 49 2.82 -2.94 8.66
N VAL A 50 2.94 -1.62 8.51
CA VAL A 50 3.93 -0.80 9.21
C VAL A 50 3.18 0.27 10.00
N GLU A 51 3.25 0.18 11.32
CA GLU A 51 2.58 1.09 12.26
C GLU A 51 3.45 1.35 13.50
N GLY A 52 3.10 2.35 14.30
CA GLY A 52 3.84 2.70 15.49
C GLY A 52 5.32 2.99 15.21
N GLU A 53 6.21 2.46 16.04
CA GLU A 53 7.66 2.61 15.92
C GLU A 53 8.25 2.00 14.64
N ALA A 54 7.58 1.04 14.03
CA ALA A 54 8.02 0.45 12.77
C ALA A 54 8.08 1.50 11.63
N ARG A 55 7.28 2.56 11.69
CA ARG A 55 7.33 3.67 10.74
C ARG A 55 8.65 4.44 10.84
N GLU A 56 9.17 4.63 12.02
CA GLU A 56 10.47 5.27 12.24
C GLU A 56 11.60 4.41 11.68
N LYS A 57 11.54 3.10 11.89
CA LYS A 57 12.49 2.13 11.31
C LYS A 57 12.46 2.16 9.78
N LEU A 58 11.28 2.26 9.18
CA LEU A 58 11.13 2.41 7.75
C LEU A 58 11.74 3.74 7.26
N GLY A 59 11.54 4.82 7.99
CA GLY A 59 12.15 6.11 7.73
C GLY A 59 13.68 6.05 7.73
N GLU A 60 14.27 5.31 8.65
CA GLU A 60 15.73 5.09 8.69
C GLU A 60 16.20 4.31 7.46
N ILE A 61 15.46 3.30 7.01
CA ILE A 61 15.78 2.55 5.78
C ILE A 61 15.76 3.49 4.57
N TYR A 62 14.76 4.36 4.46
CA TYR A 62 14.69 5.35 3.38
C TYR A 62 15.85 6.34 3.42
N TYR A 63 16.22 6.79 4.62
CA TYR A 63 17.35 7.68 4.83
C TYR A 63 18.66 7.02 4.35
N GLN A 64 18.92 5.78 4.75
CA GLN A 64 20.11 5.04 4.32
C GLN A 64 20.15 4.81 2.81
N ALA A 65 19.00 4.53 2.19
CA ALA A 65 18.90 4.40 0.74
C ALA A 65 19.20 5.74 0.04
N ALA A 66 18.70 6.85 0.57
CA ALA A 66 18.97 8.19 0.03
C ALA A 66 20.44 8.56 0.17
N LEU A 67 21.10 8.22 1.28
CA LEU A 67 22.53 8.40 1.46
C LEU A 67 23.35 7.66 0.38
N LYS A 68 23.01 6.39 0.13
CA LYS A 68 23.68 5.58 -0.91
C LYS A 68 23.52 6.18 -2.31
N ASN A 69 22.44 6.90 -2.55
CA ASN A 69 22.15 7.56 -3.81
C ASN A 69 22.70 9.02 -3.87
N ASN A 70 23.52 9.43 -2.92
CA ASN A 70 24.09 10.77 -2.82
C ASN A 70 23.03 11.90 -2.87
N ALA A 71 21.89 11.67 -2.21
CA ALA A 71 20.84 12.66 -2.11
C ALA A 71 21.29 13.90 -1.34
N ASP A 72 20.69 15.05 -1.65
CA ASP A 72 20.93 16.29 -0.92
C ASP A 72 20.34 16.24 0.51
N GLU A 73 20.75 17.18 1.36
CA GLU A 73 20.32 17.25 2.75
C GLU A 73 18.80 17.32 2.92
N LYS A 74 18.13 18.12 2.08
CA LYS A 74 16.66 18.24 2.10
C LYS A 74 15.96 16.92 1.76
N THR A 75 16.46 16.19 0.79
CA THR A 75 15.94 14.87 0.41
C THR A 75 16.19 13.85 1.52
N LEU A 76 17.35 13.90 2.20
CA LEU A 76 17.66 13.02 3.33
C LEU A 76 16.68 13.23 4.50
N GLU A 77 16.43 14.47 4.89
CA GLU A 77 15.47 14.80 5.95
C GLU A 77 14.07 14.34 5.60
N ARG A 78 13.62 14.63 4.37
CA ARG A 78 12.32 14.22 3.86
C ARG A 78 12.15 12.70 3.84
N ALA A 79 13.17 11.96 3.45
CA ALA A 79 13.14 10.49 3.40
C ALA A 79 12.84 9.89 4.78
N LYS A 80 13.47 10.42 5.82
CA LYS A 80 13.29 9.96 7.20
C LYS A 80 11.87 10.20 7.73
N GLU A 81 11.27 11.32 7.35
CA GLU A 81 9.95 11.73 7.83
C GLU A 81 8.79 11.14 7.01
N LEU A 82 9.05 10.71 5.78
CA LEU A 82 8.02 10.28 4.84
C LEU A 82 7.08 9.20 5.42
N PRO A 83 7.56 8.14 6.09
CA PRO A 83 6.67 7.12 6.66
C PRO A 83 5.84 7.61 7.85
N LEU A 84 6.21 8.72 8.46
CA LEU A 84 5.47 9.29 9.60
C LEU A 84 4.24 10.09 9.19
N ARG A 85 4.05 10.30 7.88
CA ARG A 85 2.91 11.07 7.34
C ARG A 85 1.58 10.33 7.41
N ALA A 86 1.62 9.03 7.64
CA ALA A 86 0.43 8.17 7.79
C ALA A 86 0.50 7.38 9.09
N PRO A 87 -0.62 7.14 9.78
CA PRO A 87 -0.64 6.28 10.98
C PRO A 87 -0.42 4.80 10.67
N LEU A 88 -0.75 4.37 9.46
CA LEU A 88 -0.53 3.01 8.96
C LEU A 88 -0.01 3.05 7.53
N ILE A 89 0.98 2.22 7.23
CA ILE A 89 1.47 1.98 5.88
C ILE A 89 1.27 0.51 5.57
N ILE A 90 0.70 0.20 4.41
CA ILE A 90 0.60 -1.16 3.89
C ILE A 90 1.52 -1.28 2.69
N ILE A 91 2.58 -2.07 2.83
CA ILE A 91 3.50 -2.35 1.74
C ILE A 91 3.00 -3.58 0.99
N CYS A 92 2.74 -3.44 -0.30
CA CYS A 92 2.42 -4.56 -1.18
C CYS A 92 3.67 -5.00 -1.93
N ILE A 93 4.04 -6.26 -1.76
CA ILE A 93 5.14 -6.88 -2.49
C ILE A 93 4.55 -7.78 -3.56
N ALA A 94 4.90 -7.52 -4.82
CA ALA A 94 4.60 -8.43 -5.91
C ALA A 94 5.54 -9.66 -5.80
N LYS A 95 4.97 -10.79 -5.42
CA LYS A 95 5.72 -12.02 -5.16
C LYS A 95 5.52 -13.01 -6.29
N TYR A 96 6.41 -12.98 -7.27
CA TYR A 96 6.35 -13.84 -8.44
C TYR A 96 6.47 -15.31 -8.10
N LYS A 97 5.58 -16.12 -8.67
CA LYS A 97 5.62 -17.59 -8.63
C LYS A 97 5.76 -18.13 -10.06
N PRO A 98 6.83 -18.87 -10.38
CA PRO A 98 6.99 -19.46 -11.71
C PRO A 98 5.78 -20.32 -12.08
N HIS A 99 5.21 -20.06 -13.27
CA HIS A 99 4.06 -20.79 -13.78
C HIS A 99 4.04 -20.77 -15.32
N ALA A 100 3.75 -21.91 -15.94
CA ALA A 100 3.83 -22.08 -17.38
C ALA A 100 2.85 -21.19 -18.17
N LYS A 101 1.70 -20.86 -17.59
CA LYS A 101 0.62 -20.09 -18.24
C LYS A 101 0.45 -18.68 -17.72
N VAL A 102 1.14 -18.31 -16.66
CA VAL A 102 0.97 -16.99 -16.00
C VAL A 102 2.30 -16.28 -15.96
N PRO A 103 2.56 -15.36 -16.92
CA PRO A 103 3.82 -14.62 -16.97
C PRO A 103 3.95 -13.64 -15.81
N ARG A 104 5.18 -13.24 -15.51
CA ARG A 104 5.51 -12.32 -14.43
C ARG A 104 4.70 -11.01 -14.47
N ILE A 105 4.56 -10.41 -15.65
CA ILE A 105 3.83 -9.15 -15.81
C ILE A 105 2.37 -9.28 -15.36
N GLU A 106 1.72 -10.37 -15.66
CA GLU A 106 0.34 -10.62 -15.26
C GLU A 106 0.21 -10.72 -13.74
N GLN A 107 1.19 -11.35 -13.07
CA GLN A 107 1.24 -11.44 -11.62
C GLN A 107 1.49 -10.09 -10.96
N VAL A 108 2.34 -9.26 -11.53
CA VAL A 108 2.57 -7.87 -11.07
C VAL A 108 1.30 -7.05 -11.20
N GLN A 109 0.56 -7.18 -12.30
CA GLN A 109 -0.73 -6.51 -12.49
C GLN A 109 -1.76 -6.96 -11.44
N SER A 110 -1.82 -8.25 -11.11
CA SER A 110 -2.68 -8.76 -10.02
C SER A 110 -2.36 -8.10 -8.68
N ALA A 111 -1.08 -7.97 -8.33
CA ALA A 111 -0.67 -7.27 -7.12
C ALA A 111 -1.10 -5.78 -7.15
N GLY A 112 -0.99 -5.11 -8.28
CA GLY A 112 -1.48 -3.75 -8.47
C GLY A 112 -3.00 -3.63 -8.30
N CYS A 113 -3.76 -4.61 -8.79
CA CYS A 113 -5.20 -4.67 -8.56
C CYS A 113 -5.55 -4.83 -7.08
N ALA A 114 -4.76 -5.61 -6.33
CA ALA A 114 -4.94 -5.74 -4.88
C ALA A 114 -4.74 -4.40 -4.16
N VAL A 115 -3.72 -3.62 -4.55
CA VAL A 115 -3.49 -2.25 -4.02
C VAL A 115 -4.68 -1.34 -4.31
N MET A 116 -5.19 -1.35 -5.54
CA MET A 116 -6.37 -0.54 -5.89
C MET A 116 -7.59 -0.94 -5.07
N ALA A 117 -7.83 -2.25 -4.90
CA ALA A 117 -8.95 -2.73 -4.09
C ALA A 117 -8.85 -2.27 -2.62
N MET A 118 -7.63 -2.25 -2.04
CA MET A 118 -7.41 -1.71 -0.71
C MET A 118 -7.70 -0.21 -0.63
N GLN A 119 -7.27 0.56 -1.62
CA GLN A 119 -7.55 2.01 -1.67
C GLN A 119 -9.04 2.30 -1.79
N GLN A 120 -9.75 1.54 -2.62
CA GLN A 120 -11.19 1.65 -2.77
C GLN A 120 -11.92 1.32 -1.45
N ALA A 121 -11.52 0.23 -0.79
CA ALA A 121 -12.09 -0.16 0.50
C ALA A 121 -11.82 0.87 1.60
N ALA A 122 -10.64 1.47 1.62
CA ALA A 122 -10.31 2.54 2.55
C ALA A 122 -11.19 3.76 2.30
N PHE A 123 -11.26 4.23 1.06
CA PHE A 123 -12.05 5.40 0.67
C PHE A 123 -13.53 5.22 0.98
N ALA A 124 -14.10 4.05 0.67
CA ALA A 124 -15.51 3.72 0.97
C ALA A 124 -15.85 3.76 2.46
N GLN A 125 -14.84 3.64 3.32
CA GLN A 125 -14.99 3.69 4.78
C GLN A 125 -14.64 5.09 5.37
N GLY A 126 -14.45 6.11 4.51
CA GLY A 126 -14.11 7.46 4.93
C GLY A 126 -12.65 7.66 5.31
N LEU A 127 -11.77 6.74 4.92
CA LEU A 127 -10.32 6.87 5.09
C LEU A 127 -9.70 7.45 3.82
N ALA A 128 -8.47 7.97 3.96
CA ALA A 128 -7.69 8.51 2.85
C ALA A 128 -6.35 7.74 2.69
N GLY A 129 -5.80 7.76 1.46
CA GLY A 129 -4.53 7.11 1.16
C GLY A 129 -3.97 7.46 -0.21
#